data_257179b7df03da840a5325eb8d520cc3
#
_entry.id   257179b7df03da840a5325eb8d520cc3
#
_cell.length_a   1.000
_cell.length_b   1.000
_cell.length_c   1.000
_cell.angle_alpha   90.00
_cell.angle_beta   90.00
_cell.angle_gamma   90.00
#
_symmetry.space_group_name_H-M   'P 1'
#
loop_
_entity.id
_entity.type
_entity.pdbx_description
1 polymer ?
#
loop_
_entity_poly.entity_id
_entity_poly.type
_entity_poly.pdbx_seq_one_letter_code
_entity_poly.pdbx_strand_id
1 'polypeptide(L)'
;MKKITLLIALFIIVSSCGVKQTQNFLSSGNYDQAIDNAISNLRTNKDKKGKQDYVYLLEEAFAKAKERDLNTINLLAKDANPAQLEKMYNTYLQLNQRQEKIKPILPLRLLKEGRNAIFPFDTYNDQIIDSKNALSAYLYTNAKKLLITNDKMNYRKAY
;
A
#
# COMPACT_ATOMS: atom_id res chain seq x y z
N MET A 1 -44.70 -15.70 -2.93
CA MET A 1 -44.18 -14.32 -3.13
C MET A 1 -43.40 -13.82 -1.92
N LYS A 2 -43.91 -13.92 -0.67
CA LYS A 2 -43.15 -13.42 0.54
C LYS A 2 -41.76 -14.03 0.77
N LYS A 3 -41.54 -15.32 0.41
CA LYS A 3 -40.24 -16.00 0.57
C LYS A 3 -39.19 -15.51 -0.45
N ILE A 4 -39.60 -15.12 -1.66
CA ILE A 4 -38.71 -14.59 -2.71
C ILE A 4 -38.28 -13.17 -2.37
N THR A 5 -39.18 -12.33 -1.85
CA THR A 5 -38.81 -10.97 -1.38
C THR A 5 -37.85 -10.98 -0.20
N LEU A 6 -37.98 -11.96 0.71
CA LEU A 6 -37.08 -12.11 1.84
C LEU A 6 -35.66 -12.53 1.39
N LEU A 7 -35.56 -13.39 0.37
CA LEU A 7 -34.30 -13.86 -0.19
C LEU A 7 -33.58 -12.73 -0.94
N ILE A 8 -34.29 -11.86 -1.65
CA ILE A 8 -33.76 -10.69 -2.35
C ILE A 8 -33.25 -9.64 -1.35
N ALA A 9 -34.02 -9.43 -0.24
CA ALA A 9 -33.60 -8.49 0.82
C ALA A 9 -32.30 -8.95 1.52
N LEU A 10 -32.12 -10.26 1.73
CA LEU A 10 -30.90 -10.82 2.33
C LEU A 10 -29.66 -10.64 1.43
N PHE A 11 -29.81 -10.69 0.11
CA PHE A 11 -28.72 -10.49 -0.85
C PHE A 11 -28.19 -9.04 -0.89
N ILE A 12 -29.03 -8.06 -0.60
CA ILE A 12 -28.65 -6.63 -0.60
C ILE A 12 -27.80 -6.30 0.63
N ILE A 13 -28.00 -6.95 1.75
CA ILE A 13 -27.26 -6.69 3.01
C ILE A 13 -25.80 -7.14 2.92
N VAL A 14 -25.50 -8.21 2.21
CA VAL A 14 -24.13 -8.77 2.12
C VAL A 14 -23.21 -7.88 1.26
N SER A 15 -23.74 -7.20 0.25
CA SER A 15 -22.95 -6.32 -0.63
C SER A 15 -22.51 -5.01 0.06
N SER A 16 -23.29 -4.53 1.04
CA SER A 16 -22.98 -3.31 1.79
C SER A 16 -21.87 -3.49 2.82
N CYS A 17 -21.65 -4.71 3.32
CA CYS A 17 -20.65 -4.97 4.38
C CYS A 17 -19.22 -4.77 3.88
N GLY A 18 -18.91 -5.20 2.64
CA GLY A 18 -17.57 -5.12 2.08
C GLY A 18 -17.12 -3.68 1.76
N VAL A 19 -18.02 -2.86 1.19
CA VAL A 19 -17.76 -1.43 0.92
C VAL A 19 -17.50 -0.69 2.23
N LYS A 20 -18.36 -0.93 3.24
CA LYS A 20 -18.22 -0.32 4.57
C LYS A 20 -16.88 -0.72 5.24
N GLN A 21 -16.45 -1.95 5.06
CA GLN A 21 -15.16 -2.41 5.57
C GLN A 21 -14.00 -1.65 4.90
N THR A 22 -14.02 -1.52 3.56
CA THR A 22 -13.01 -0.74 2.82
C THR A 22 -12.99 0.71 3.28
N GLN A 23 -14.18 1.31 3.46
CA GLN A 23 -14.32 2.68 3.98
C GLN A 23 -13.74 2.83 5.38
N ASN A 24 -13.96 1.85 6.27
CA ASN A 24 -13.41 1.85 7.62
C ASN A 24 -11.87 1.78 7.59
N PHE A 25 -11.27 0.96 6.73
CA PHE A 25 -9.83 0.93 6.55
C PHE A 25 -9.28 2.28 6.06
N LEU A 26 -9.97 2.88 5.07
CA LEU A 26 -9.58 4.19 4.54
C LEU A 26 -9.65 5.28 5.62
N SER A 27 -10.75 5.38 6.37
CA SER A 27 -10.94 6.41 7.40
C SER A 27 -10.05 6.22 8.62
N SER A 28 -9.61 4.99 8.92
CA SER A 28 -8.66 4.70 10.00
C SER A 28 -7.19 4.85 9.59
N GLY A 29 -6.89 5.28 8.33
CA GLY A 29 -5.53 5.42 7.83
C GLY A 29 -4.87 4.10 7.41
N ASN A 30 -5.59 2.98 7.46
CA ASN A 30 -5.13 1.66 7.04
C ASN A 30 -5.22 1.52 5.51
N TYR A 31 -4.54 2.41 4.78
CA TYR A 31 -4.67 2.54 3.33
C TYR A 31 -4.30 1.25 2.57
N ASP A 32 -3.31 0.51 3.02
CA ASP A 32 -2.90 -0.75 2.38
C ASP A 32 -4.01 -1.80 2.45
N GLN A 33 -4.69 -1.92 3.60
CA GLN A 33 -5.84 -2.82 3.74
C GLN A 33 -7.04 -2.36 2.90
N ALA A 34 -7.26 -1.04 2.79
CA ALA A 34 -8.30 -0.49 1.92
C ALA A 34 -8.01 -0.83 0.45
N ILE A 35 -6.77 -0.67 0.00
CA ILE A 35 -6.31 -1.01 -1.35
C ILE A 35 -6.50 -2.52 -1.62
N ASP A 36 -5.99 -3.39 -0.75
CA ASP A 36 -6.06 -4.84 -0.93
C ASP A 36 -7.51 -5.34 -0.94
N ASN A 37 -8.37 -4.81 -0.07
CA ASN A 37 -9.80 -5.13 -0.04
C ASN A 37 -10.51 -4.66 -1.31
N ALA A 38 -10.27 -3.43 -1.76
CA ALA A 38 -10.85 -2.90 -3.00
C ALA A 38 -10.42 -3.72 -4.22
N ILE A 39 -9.12 -4.02 -4.38
CA ILE A 39 -8.57 -4.84 -5.47
C ILE A 39 -9.23 -6.22 -5.48
N SER A 40 -9.34 -6.89 -4.32
CA SER A 40 -9.96 -8.22 -4.21
C SER A 40 -11.40 -8.22 -4.72
N ASN A 41 -12.15 -7.16 -4.41
CA ASN A 41 -13.52 -7.00 -4.86
C ASN A 41 -13.65 -6.60 -6.34
N LEU A 42 -12.64 -5.94 -6.92
CA LEU A 42 -12.63 -5.48 -8.31
C LEU A 42 -12.10 -6.51 -9.30
N ARG A 43 -11.32 -7.50 -8.85
CA ARG A 43 -10.77 -8.57 -9.73
C ARG A 43 -11.85 -9.32 -10.49
N THR A 44 -13.04 -9.46 -9.91
CA THR A 44 -14.20 -10.05 -10.57
C THR A 44 -15.23 -8.98 -10.88
N ASN A 45 -15.55 -8.82 -12.18
CA ASN A 45 -16.63 -7.93 -12.65
C ASN A 45 -16.46 -6.45 -12.24
N LYS A 46 -15.27 -5.87 -12.44
CA LYS A 46 -14.93 -4.47 -12.13
C LYS A 46 -15.90 -3.43 -12.72
N ASP A 47 -16.56 -3.75 -13.84
CA ASP A 47 -17.46 -2.83 -14.55
C ASP A 47 -18.91 -2.85 -14.03
N LYS A 48 -19.25 -3.71 -13.05
CA LYS A 48 -20.58 -3.72 -12.46
C LYS A 48 -20.85 -2.44 -11.67
N LYS A 49 -22.10 -1.93 -11.79
CA LYS A 49 -22.55 -0.74 -11.02
C LYS A 49 -22.34 -0.91 -9.52
N GLY A 50 -22.58 -2.09 -8.94
CA GLY A 50 -22.38 -2.38 -7.52
C GLY A 50 -20.92 -2.46 -7.07
N LYS A 51 -19.95 -2.32 -7.98
CA LYS A 51 -18.50 -2.26 -7.68
C LYS A 51 -17.91 -0.87 -7.76
N GLN A 52 -18.69 0.13 -8.16
CA GLN A 52 -18.21 1.50 -8.36
C GLN A 52 -17.64 2.13 -7.09
N ASP A 53 -18.24 1.86 -5.93
CA ASP A 53 -17.74 2.40 -4.66
C ASP A 53 -16.32 1.91 -4.35
N TYR A 54 -15.98 0.67 -4.72
CA TYR A 54 -14.61 0.17 -4.58
C TYR A 54 -13.61 0.89 -5.50
N VAL A 55 -14.04 1.36 -6.68
CA VAL A 55 -13.17 2.12 -7.58
C VAL A 55 -12.83 3.47 -6.97
N TYR A 56 -13.83 4.19 -6.42
CA TYR A 56 -13.61 5.45 -5.70
C TYR A 56 -12.69 5.27 -4.49
N LEU A 57 -12.99 4.27 -3.66
CA LEU A 57 -12.21 3.99 -2.46
C LEU A 57 -10.77 3.60 -2.79
N LEU A 58 -10.54 2.85 -3.88
CA LEU A 58 -9.20 2.48 -4.33
C LEU A 58 -8.42 3.69 -4.82
N GLU A 59 -9.05 4.56 -5.63
CA GLU A 59 -8.42 5.81 -6.11
C GLU A 59 -8.00 6.69 -4.92
N GLU A 60 -8.89 6.89 -3.95
CA GLU A 60 -8.62 7.69 -2.76
C GLU A 60 -7.57 7.06 -1.86
N ALA A 61 -7.67 5.75 -1.58
CA ALA A 61 -6.72 5.04 -0.73
C ALA A 61 -5.30 5.07 -1.31
N PHE A 62 -5.18 4.89 -2.63
CA PHE A 62 -3.89 4.97 -3.32
C PHE A 62 -3.27 6.37 -3.21
N ALA A 63 -4.05 7.42 -3.45
CA ALA A 63 -3.57 8.80 -3.36
C ALA A 63 -3.07 9.12 -1.94
N LYS A 64 -3.86 8.80 -0.92
CA LYS A 64 -3.49 9.02 0.49
C LYS A 64 -2.29 8.20 0.94
N ALA A 65 -2.21 6.93 0.51
CA ALA A 65 -1.05 6.09 0.82
C ALA A 65 0.23 6.65 0.20
N LYS A 66 0.17 7.06 -1.07
CA LYS A 66 1.30 7.67 -1.77
C LYS A 66 1.75 8.96 -1.10
N GLU A 67 0.83 9.86 -0.79
CA GLU A 67 1.13 11.11 -0.10
C GLU A 67 1.79 10.88 1.27
N ARG A 68 1.22 9.99 2.10
CA ARG A 68 1.79 9.62 3.41
C ARG A 68 3.22 9.14 3.28
N ASP A 69 3.49 8.27 2.32
CA ASP A 69 4.79 7.62 2.18
C ASP A 69 5.83 8.56 1.59
N LEU A 70 5.47 9.41 0.63
CA LEU A 70 6.36 10.45 0.13
C LEU A 70 6.70 11.48 1.21
N ASN A 71 5.73 11.87 2.05
CA ASN A 71 5.99 12.73 3.21
C ASN A 71 6.92 12.05 4.21
N THR A 72 6.74 10.76 4.47
CA THR A 72 7.62 9.97 5.33
C THR A 72 9.06 9.96 4.78
N ILE A 73 9.26 9.69 3.49
CA ILE A 73 10.57 9.72 2.86
C ILE A 73 11.23 11.10 2.98
N ASN A 74 10.47 12.16 2.72
CA ASN A 74 10.97 13.53 2.83
C ASN A 74 11.43 13.89 4.26
N LEU A 75 10.71 13.40 5.28
CA LEU A 75 11.10 13.59 6.67
C LEU A 75 12.37 12.79 7.02
N LEU A 76 12.44 11.53 6.61
CA LEU A 76 13.61 10.66 6.84
C LEU A 76 14.87 11.19 6.15
N ALA A 77 14.73 11.73 4.93
CA ALA A 77 15.84 12.32 4.19
C ALA A 77 16.42 13.58 4.86
N LYS A 78 15.57 14.38 5.52
CA LYS A 78 15.99 15.56 6.27
C LYS A 78 16.73 15.22 7.57
N ASP A 79 16.33 14.12 8.23
CA ASP A 79 16.96 13.67 9.49
C ASP A 79 18.38 13.15 9.27
N ALA A 80 18.72 12.71 8.06
CA ALA A 80 20.04 12.16 7.67
C ALA A 80 20.59 11.09 8.64
N ASN A 81 19.73 10.47 9.44
CA ASN A 81 20.10 9.44 10.41
C ASN A 81 20.23 8.07 9.70
N PRO A 82 21.42 7.45 9.68
CA PRO A 82 21.61 6.15 9.03
C PRO A 82 20.70 5.03 9.57
N ALA A 83 20.25 5.11 10.82
CA ALA A 83 19.29 4.17 11.39
C ALA A 83 17.92 4.21 10.69
N GLN A 84 17.62 5.26 9.92
CA GLN A 84 16.37 5.40 9.17
C GLN A 84 16.43 4.81 7.74
N LEU A 85 17.61 4.37 7.28
CA LEU A 85 17.81 3.85 5.92
C LEU A 85 16.93 2.65 5.63
N GLU A 86 16.74 1.76 6.60
CA GLU A 86 15.86 0.60 6.44
C GLU A 86 14.40 1.03 6.22
N LYS A 87 13.93 1.99 6.99
CA LYS A 87 12.57 2.52 6.85
C LYS A 87 12.38 3.20 5.50
N MET A 88 13.38 3.96 5.04
CA MET A 88 13.36 4.62 3.73
C MET A 88 13.27 3.58 2.59
N TYR A 89 14.14 2.58 2.61
CA TYR A 89 14.13 1.47 1.64
C TYR A 89 12.77 0.76 1.60
N ASN A 90 12.26 0.36 2.77
CA ASN A 90 10.96 -0.31 2.87
C ASN A 90 9.80 0.57 2.38
N THR A 91 9.87 1.89 2.59
CA THR A 91 8.83 2.81 2.12
C THR A 91 8.82 2.91 0.59
N TYR A 92 9.99 2.97 -0.06
CA TYR A 92 10.07 2.92 -1.53
C TYR A 92 9.57 1.59 -2.10
N LEU A 93 9.90 0.47 -1.45
CA LEU A 93 9.34 -0.83 -1.84
C LEU A 93 7.82 -0.86 -1.76
N GLN A 94 7.22 -0.32 -0.69
CA GLN A 94 5.76 -0.26 -0.54
C GLN A 94 5.11 0.61 -1.61
N LEU A 95 5.69 1.77 -1.95
CA LEU A 95 5.22 2.62 -3.04
C LEU A 95 5.16 1.84 -4.36
N ASN A 96 6.25 1.14 -4.69
CA ASN A 96 6.32 0.34 -5.93
C ASN A 96 5.33 -0.84 -5.91
N GLN A 97 5.29 -1.60 -4.82
CA GLN A 97 4.40 -2.76 -4.69
C GLN A 97 2.92 -2.41 -4.85
N ARG A 98 2.47 -1.26 -4.32
CA ARG A 98 1.07 -0.81 -4.51
C ARG A 98 0.73 -0.58 -5.97
N GLN A 99 1.64 0.04 -6.71
CA GLN A 99 1.45 0.26 -8.15
C GLN A 99 1.32 -1.07 -8.89
N GLU A 100 2.22 -2.01 -8.61
CA GLU A 100 2.21 -3.32 -9.25
C GLU A 100 0.95 -4.14 -8.93
N LYS A 101 0.36 -3.97 -7.75
CA LYS A 101 -0.93 -4.60 -7.38
C LYS A 101 -2.11 -4.04 -8.19
N ILE A 102 -2.09 -2.75 -8.54
CA ILE A 102 -3.19 -2.06 -9.22
C ILE A 102 -3.12 -2.24 -10.74
N LYS A 103 -1.93 -2.20 -11.33
CA LYS A 103 -1.73 -2.29 -12.78
C LYS A 103 -2.54 -3.39 -13.47
N PRO A 104 -2.62 -4.64 -12.96
CA PRO A 104 -3.33 -5.73 -13.65
C PRO A 104 -4.84 -5.55 -13.77
N ILE A 105 -5.46 -4.70 -12.95
CA ILE A 105 -6.91 -4.49 -12.98
C ILE A 105 -7.34 -3.24 -13.75
N LEU A 106 -6.38 -2.46 -14.25
CA LEU A 106 -6.67 -1.26 -15.05
C LEU A 106 -7.17 -1.62 -16.47
N PRO A 107 -7.89 -0.71 -17.12
CA PRO A 107 -8.45 0.52 -16.61
C PRO A 107 -9.65 0.28 -15.69
N LEU A 108 -9.88 1.18 -14.75
CA LEU A 108 -11.06 1.21 -13.87
C LEU A 108 -11.90 2.44 -14.21
N ARG A 109 -13.14 2.22 -14.64
CA ARG A 109 -14.04 3.30 -15.07
C ARG A 109 -14.95 3.77 -13.94
N LEU A 110 -15.04 5.08 -13.75
CA LEU A 110 -15.99 5.75 -12.88
C LEU A 110 -17.22 6.10 -13.70
N LEU A 111 -18.27 5.26 -13.60
CA LEU A 111 -19.44 5.34 -14.48
C LEU A 111 -20.23 6.63 -14.31
N LYS A 112 -20.34 7.16 -13.08
CA LYS A 112 -21.08 8.40 -12.80
C LYS A 112 -20.37 9.64 -13.37
N GLU A 113 -19.03 9.60 -13.42
CA GLU A 113 -18.20 10.72 -13.87
C GLU A 113 -17.80 10.60 -15.35
N GLY A 114 -18.04 9.44 -15.96
CA GLY A 114 -17.66 9.19 -17.36
C GLY A 114 -16.15 9.17 -17.63
N ARG A 115 -15.31 9.10 -16.59
CA ARG A 115 -13.84 9.07 -16.66
C ARG A 115 -13.26 7.76 -16.13
N ASN A 116 -12.00 7.54 -16.39
CA ASN A 116 -11.24 6.51 -15.69
C ASN A 116 -10.73 7.03 -14.34
N ALA A 117 -10.61 6.13 -13.36
CA ALA A 117 -9.91 6.42 -12.11
C ALA A 117 -8.42 6.70 -12.38
N ILE A 118 -7.85 7.65 -11.63
CA ILE A 118 -6.51 8.17 -11.86
C ILE A 118 -5.57 7.59 -10.80
N PHE A 119 -4.52 6.92 -11.26
CA PHE A 119 -3.45 6.40 -10.41
C PHE A 119 -2.12 6.99 -10.90
N PRO A 120 -1.63 8.06 -10.27
CA PRO A 120 -0.36 8.68 -10.67
C PRO A 120 0.81 7.78 -10.28
N PHE A 121 1.17 6.85 -11.17
CA PHE A 121 2.32 5.96 -11.00
C PHE A 121 3.63 6.69 -11.29
N ASP A 122 4.66 6.34 -10.52
CA ASP A 122 6.02 6.81 -10.70
C ASP A 122 7.00 5.64 -10.77
N THR A 123 8.21 5.90 -11.25
CA THR A 123 9.29 4.91 -11.26
C THR A 123 10.16 5.08 -10.01
N TYR A 124 10.24 4.04 -9.18
CA TYR A 124 11.02 4.04 -7.93
C TYR A 124 12.25 3.13 -7.96
N ASN A 125 12.62 2.59 -9.13
CA ASN A 125 13.70 1.61 -9.25
C ASN A 125 15.05 2.15 -8.75
N ASP A 126 15.41 3.35 -9.18
CA ASP A 126 16.70 3.96 -8.80
C ASP A 126 16.74 4.23 -7.29
N GLN A 127 15.67 4.80 -6.74
CA GLN A 127 15.54 5.08 -5.29
C GLN A 127 15.58 3.79 -4.45
N ILE A 128 14.98 2.70 -4.94
CA ILE A 128 15.04 1.39 -4.28
C ILE A 128 16.47 0.86 -4.29
N ILE A 129 17.17 0.93 -5.43
CA ILE A 129 18.56 0.47 -5.55
C ILE A 129 19.46 1.30 -4.66
N ASP A 130 19.37 2.62 -4.71
CA ASP A 130 20.22 3.53 -3.95
C ASP A 130 20.02 3.37 -2.44
N SER A 131 18.76 3.32 -1.99
CA SER A 131 18.45 3.11 -0.57
C SER A 131 18.88 1.73 -0.08
N LYS A 132 18.77 0.68 -0.90
CA LYS A 132 19.26 -0.67 -0.62
C LYS A 132 20.79 -0.66 -0.45
N ASN A 133 21.51 -0.01 -1.36
CA ASN A 133 22.98 0.05 -1.34
C ASN A 133 23.45 0.83 -0.11
N ALA A 134 22.84 1.96 0.20
CA ALA A 134 23.14 2.75 1.39
C ALA A 134 22.89 1.96 2.68
N LEU A 135 21.74 1.25 2.78
CA LEU A 135 21.42 0.38 3.90
C LEU A 135 22.45 -0.75 4.05
N SER A 136 22.81 -1.42 2.96
CA SER A 136 23.78 -2.52 2.97
C SER A 136 25.16 -2.05 3.44
N ALA A 137 25.63 -0.90 2.97
CA ALA A 137 26.89 -0.31 3.39
C ALA A 137 26.90 0.07 4.88
N TYR A 138 25.80 0.63 5.38
CA TYR A 138 25.60 0.96 6.79
C TYR A 138 25.63 -0.29 7.67
N LEU A 139 24.84 -1.32 7.32
CA LEU A 139 24.78 -2.58 8.08
C LEU A 139 26.15 -3.27 8.11
N TYR A 140 26.84 -3.35 6.98
CA TYR A 140 28.18 -3.93 6.91
C TYR A 140 29.19 -3.18 7.78
N THR A 141 29.16 -1.86 7.76
CA THR A 141 30.05 -1.03 8.59
C THR A 141 29.77 -1.25 10.09
N ASN A 142 28.50 -1.32 10.47
CA ASN A 142 28.11 -1.57 11.84
C ASN A 142 28.48 -2.99 12.31
N ALA A 143 28.25 -4.00 11.49
CA ALA A 143 28.67 -5.37 11.78
C ALA A 143 30.17 -5.45 12.02
N LYS A 144 30.98 -4.81 11.16
CA LYS A 144 32.44 -4.74 11.37
C LYS A 144 32.83 -4.09 12.70
N LYS A 145 32.19 -2.98 13.08
CA LYS A 145 32.45 -2.33 14.37
C LYS A 145 32.13 -3.24 15.54
N LEU A 146 31.04 -4.01 15.49
CA LEU A 146 30.65 -4.95 16.53
C LEU A 146 31.64 -6.13 16.66
N LEU A 147 32.19 -6.61 15.54
CA LEU A 147 33.20 -7.69 15.55
C LEU A 147 34.53 -7.30 16.21
N ILE A 148 34.91 -6.02 16.14
CA ILE A 148 36.16 -5.52 16.74
C ILE A 148 36.11 -5.47 18.28
N THR A 149 34.91 -5.43 18.86
CA THR A 149 34.73 -5.28 20.32
C THR A 149 35.13 -6.50 21.15
N ASN A 150 35.38 -7.63 20.51
CA ASN A 150 35.74 -8.93 21.12
C ASN A 150 34.75 -9.41 22.21
N ASP A 151 33.49 -9.01 22.09
CA ASP A 151 32.40 -9.36 23.00
C ASP A 151 31.44 -10.36 22.32
N LYS A 152 31.19 -11.50 23.00
CA LYS A 152 30.30 -12.56 22.51
C LYS A 152 28.89 -12.08 22.17
N MET A 153 28.34 -11.12 22.91
CA MET A 153 27.02 -10.54 22.62
C MET A 153 27.02 -9.70 21.34
N ASN A 154 28.13 -8.98 21.10
CA ASN A 154 28.27 -8.15 19.90
C ASN A 154 28.50 -9.01 18.65
N TYR A 155 29.17 -10.16 18.76
CA TYR A 155 29.24 -11.13 17.65
C TYR A 155 27.87 -11.60 17.19
N ARG A 156 26.95 -11.88 18.14
CA ARG A 156 25.57 -12.29 17.79
C ARG A 156 24.76 -11.19 17.12
N LYS A 157 25.05 -9.92 17.40
CA LYS A 157 24.38 -8.77 16.76
C LYS A 157 24.97 -8.43 15.39
N ALA A 158 26.20 -8.87 15.11
CA ALA A 158 26.87 -8.62 13.84
C ALA A 158 26.40 -9.57 12.73
N TYR A 159 25.82 -10.71 13.10
CA TYR A 159 25.18 -11.70 12.21
C TYR A 159 23.68 -11.47 12.08
#